data_b91cb13868581b449b3c3d122797b24d
#
_entry.id   b91cb13868581b449b3c3d122797b24d
#
_cell.length_a   1.000
_cell.length_b   1.000
_cell.length_c   1.000
_cell.angle_alpha   90.00
_cell.angle_beta   90.00
_cell.angle_gamma   90.00
#
_symmetry.space_group_name_H-M   'P 1'
#
loop_
_entity.id
_entity.type
_entity.pdbx_description
1 polymer ?
#
loop_
_entity_poly.entity_id
_entity_poly.type
_entity_poly.pdbx_seq_one_letter_code
_entity_poly.pdbx_strand_id
1 'polypeptide(L)'
;MYRGGAVYRQTRDMSLAQEMVEQEKIAKDELMQHEERNNLYAYLGQKNFKPVVSKKIKLAETDMIALYTRGIWENVDEAELDDVFAEADNEVQTTVDNIEDLLLSRQPENLDNYTLAVIFVNKVYQNPEKRKWIKKIVMITVIVVIAAIVIGVVLWFLRDRKVQRTEDMNYHFTNTVEYINTGNYVRAKEECEQAQKLAEKLKDSSMRNRLQEYSF
;
A
#
# COMPACT_ATOMS: atom_id res chain seq x y z
N MET A 1 -9.72 22.77 3.13
CA MET A 1 -8.68 21.83 3.57
C MET A 1 -7.68 21.63 2.44
N TYR A 2 -6.42 21.85 2.72
CA TYR A 2 -5.32 21.77 1.77
C TYR A 2 -4.43 20.58 2.11
N ARG A 3 -3.88 19.95 1.09
CA ARG A 3 -2.93 18.81 1.20
C ARG A 3 -1.90 18.92 0.09
N GLY A 4 -0.61 19.00 0.49
CA GLY A 4 0.47 19.14 -0.48
C GLY A 4 0.36 20.42 -1.32
N GLY A 5 -0.09 21.54 -0.74
CA GLY A 5 -0.24 22.82 -1.42
C GLY A 5 -1.49 22.96 -2.31
N ALA A 6 -2.35 21.96 -2.37
CA ALA A 6 -3.56 22.00 -3.22
C ALA A 6 -4.85 21.81 -2.42
N VAL A 7 -5.96 22.33 -2.93
CA VAL A 7 -7.30 22.12 -2.34
C VAL A 7 -7.66 20.64 -2.41
N TYR A 8 -7.72 20.01 -1.25
CA TYR A 8 -8.12 18.62 -1.12
C TYR A 8 -9.62 18.44 -0.87
N ARG A 9 -10.21 19.35 -0.06
CA ARG A 9 -11.64 19.39 0.23
C ARG A 9 -12.06 20.81 0.58
N GLN A 10 -13.20 21.19 0.04
CA GLN A 10 -13.87 22.45 0.31
C GLN A 10 -15.33 22.19 0.68
N THR A 11 -15.90 22.97 1.59
CA THR A 11 -17.32 22.93 1.88
C THR A 11 -18.09 23.59 0.75
N ARG A 12 -19.24 23.02 0.43
CA ARG A 12 -20.14 23.61 -0.56
C ARG A 12 -20.95 24.73 0.11
N ASP A 13 -21.02 25.88 -0.55
CA ASP A 13 -21.92 26.94 -0.14
C ASP A 13 -23.37 26.58 -0.49
N MET A 14 -24.30 27.02 0.34
CA MET A 14 -25.75 26.80 0.14
C MET A 14 -26.44 28.06 -0.34
N SER A 15 -25.79 28.80 -1.23
CA SER A 15 -26.33 29.98 -1.89
C SER A 15 -26.99 29.63 -3.23
N LEU A 16 -27.93 30.51 -3.66
CA LEU A 16 -28.54 30.38 -4.98
C LEU A 16 -27.52 30.54 -6.12
N ALA A 17 -26.53 31.42 -5.94
CA ALA A 17 -25.47 31.58 -6.92
C ALA A 17 -24.63 30.29 -7.08
N GLN A 18 -24.29 29.60 -5.98
CA GLN A 18 -23.62 28.30 -6.06
C GLN A 18 -24.45 27.23 -6.79
N GLU A 19 -25.75 27.23 -6.59
CA GLU A 19 -26.64 26.33 -7.33
C GLU A 19 -26.70 26.68 -8.81
N MET A 20 -26.62 27.97 -9.17
CA MET A 20 -26.56 28.42 -10.58
C MET A 20 -25.25 27.97 -11.25
N VAL A 21 -24.13 27.99 -10.56
CA VAL A 21 -22.86 27.43 -11.07
C VAL A 21 -22.99 25.93 -11.32
N GLU A 22 -23.59 25.17 -10.42
CA GLU A 22 -23.78 23.73 -10.56
C GLU A 22 -24.76 23.37 -11.68
N GLN A 23 -25.68 24.27 -11.99
CA GLN A 23 -26.60 24.16 -13.14
C GLN A 23 -26.01 24.74 -14.45
N GLU A 24 -24.71 25.11 -14.43
CA GLU A 24 -23.99 25.71 -15.56
C GLU A 24 -24.65 27.00 -16.11
N LYS A 25 -25.40 27.73 -15.27
CA LYS A 25 -26.05 28.97 -15.63
C LYS A 25 -25.14 30.17 -15.55
N ILE A 26 -24.16 30.11 -14.66
CA ILE A 26 -23.12 31.12 -14.51
C ILE A 26 -21.75 30.42 -14.35
N ALA A 27 -20.68 31.10 -14.70
CA ALA A 27 -19.34 30.57 -14.54
C ALA A 27 -18.88 30.65 -13.05
N LYS A 28 -17.89 29.82 -12.65
CA LYS A 28 -17.40 29.78 -11.27
C LYS A 28 -16.76 31.09 -10.83
N ASP A 29 -16.09 31.77 -11.72
CA ASP A 29 -15.44 33.06 -11.50
C ASP A 29 -16.45 34.21 -11.29
N GLU A 30 -17.68 34.08 -11.82
CA GLU A 30 -18.76 35.04 -11.60
C GLU A 30 -19.42 34.90 -10.21
N LEU A 31 -19.22 33.77 -9.54
CA LEU A 31 -19.87 33.44 -8.26
C LEU A 31 -19.68 34.52 -7.19
N MET A 32 -18.45 35.02 -7.04
CA MET A 32 -18.12 35.98 -5.98
C MET A 32 -18.77 37.36 -6.17
N GLN A 33 -19.04 37.76 -7.41
CA GLN A 33 -19.63 39.04 -7.76
C GLN A 33 -21.14 38.95 -7.97
N HIS A 34 -21.69 37.73 -7.96
CA HIS A 34 -23.10 37.53 -8.27
C HIS A 34 -23.99 38.01 -7.11
N GLU A 35 -25.07 38.72 -7.42
CA GLU A 35 -26.00 39.29 -6.42
C GLU A 35 -26.70 38.22 -5.56
N GLU A 36 -26.91 37.01 -6.11
CA GLU A 36 -27.54 35.87 -5.41
C GLU A 36 -26.57 35.08 -4.51
N ARG A 37 -25.27 35.49 -4.40
CA ARG A 37 -24.29 34.80 -3.55
C ARG A 37 -24.63 34.81 -2.08
N ASN A 38 -25.32 35.84 -1.61
CA ASN A 38 -25.74 35.98 -0.21
C ASN A 38 -27.16 35.46 0.05
N ASN A 39 -27.85 35.02 -0.99
CA ASN A 39 -29.18 34.47 -0.90
C ASN A 39 -29.08 32.96 -0.62
N LEU A 40 -29.19 32.57 0.67
CA LEU A 40 -29.03 31.20 1.12
C LEU A 40 -30.36 30.46 1.08
N TYR A 41 -30.41 29.31 0.41
CA TYR A 41 -31.57 28.43 0.42
C TYR A 41 -31.58 27.47 1.64
N ALA A 42 -30.44 27.31 2.34
CA ALA A 42 -30.33 26.54 3.58
C ALA A 42 -29.36 27.22 4.57
N TYR A 43 -29.78 27.42 5.80
CA TYR A 43 -29.01 28.10 6.83
C TYR A 43 -29.41 27.62 8.24
N LEU A 44 -28.52 27.86 9.20
CA LEU A 44 -28.76 27.54 10.63
C LEU A 44 -29.94 28.37 11.16
N GLY A 45 -30.84 27.71 11.88
CA GLY A 45 -32.08 28.32 12.37
C GLY A 45 -33.31 28.12 11.48
N GLN A 46 -33.16 27.63 10.29
CA GLN A 46 -34.26 27.24 9.41
C GLN A 46 -34.97 25.99 9.96
N LYS A 47 -36.31 25.97 9.97
CA LYS A 47 -37.13 24.90 10.58
C LYS A 47 -36.78 23.48 10.08
N ASN A 48 -36.43 23.34 8.84
CA ASN A 48 -36.13 22.03 8.20
C ASN A 48 -34.66 21.93 7.75
N PHE A 49 -33.76 22.68 8.38
CA PHE A 49 -32.34 22.65 8.00
C PHE A 49 -31.76 21.25 8.18
N LYS A 50 -31.10 20.74 7.14
CA LYS A 50 -30.34 19.49 7.17
C LYS A 50 -28.89 19.80 6.84
N PRO A 51 -27.97 19.59 7.79
CA PRO A 51 -26.56 19.82 7.53
C PRO A 51 -26.02 18.78 6.52
N VAL A 52 -25.18 19.24 5.62
CA VAL A 52 -24.40 18.35 4.75
C VAL A 52 -23.18 17.88 5.52
N VAL A 53 -23.10 16.59 5.79
CA VAL A 53 -21.97 15.97 6.51
C VAL A 53 -21.11 15.21 5.52
N SER A 54 -19.84 15.57 5.42
CA SER A 54 -18.89 14.88 4.58
C SER A 54 -18.54 13.49 5.14
N LYS A 55 -18.02 12.61 4.28
CA LYS A 55 -17.38 11.36 4.74
C LYS A 55 -16.17 11.69 5.62
N LYS A 56 -15.88 10.80 6.58
CA LYS A 56 -14.66 10.92 7.42
C LYS A 56 -13.42 10.99 6.55
N ILE A 57 -12.60 11.99 6.77
CA ILE A 57 -11.33 12.20 6.08
C ILE A 57 -10.22 11.83 7.05
N LYS A 58 -9.31 10.97 6.61
CA LYS A 58 -8.10 10.65 7.37
C LYS A 58 -7.11 11.80 7.15
N LEU A 59 -6.74 12.47 8.23
CA LEU A 59 -5.72 13.51 8.19
C LEU A 59 -4.34 12.91 7.89
N ALA A 60 -3.55 13.65 7.13
CA ALA A 60 -2.14 13.38 6.89
C ALA A 60 -1.27 14.45 7.57
N GLU A 61 0.00 14.16 7.80
CA GLU A 61 0.97 15.18 8.20
C GLU A 61 1.06 16.23 7.10
N THR A 62 1.21 17.48 7.46
CA THR A 62 1.20 18.67 6.59
C THR A 62 -0.17 19.06 6.01
N ASP A 63 -1.28 18.42 6.40
CA ASP A 63 -2.60 18.94 6.05
C ASP A 63 -2.84 20.29 6.74
N MET A 64 -3.47 21.22 6.02
CA MET A 64 -3.97 22.47 6.59
C MET A 64 -5.49 22.53 6.49
N ILE A 65 -6.15 22.93 7.58
CA ILE A 65 -7.57 23.16 7.64
C ILE A 65 -7.79 24.62 7.88
N ALA A 66 -8.38 25.32 6.90
CA ALA A 66 -8.76 26.72 7.02
C ALA A 66 -10.26 26.85 7.22
N LEU A 67 -10.65 27.71 8.15
CA LEU A 67 -12.01 28.13 8.42
C LEU A 67 -12.05 29.65 8.38
N TYR A 68 -12.89 30.22 7.54
CA TYR A 68 -12.98 31.66 7.41
C TYR A 68 -14.41 32.10 7.15
N THR A 69 -14.71 33.34 7.57
CA THR A 69 -16.02 33.96 7.41
C THR A 69 -16.10 34.75 6.11
N ARG A 70 -17.31 35.28 5.83
CA ARG A 70 -17.63 36.03 4.62
C ARG A 70 -16.70 37.20 4.36
N GLY A 71 -16.29 37.93 5.39
CA GLY A 71 -15.37 39.07 5.24
C GLY A 71 -14.02 38.72 4.57
N ILE A 72 -13.60 37.44 4.61
CA ILE A 72 -12.42 36.97 3.86
C ILE A 72 -12.82 36.64 2.40
N TRP A 73 -13.67 35.64 2.19
CA TRP A 73 -13.92 35.10 0.85
C TRP A 73 -14.67 36.06 -0.08
N GLU A 74 -15.30 37.10 0.44
CA GLU A 74 -15.95 38.14 -0.33
C GLU A 74 -14.97 39.18 -0.90
N ASN A 75 -13.80 39.31 -0.29
CA ASN A 75 -12.81 40.32 -0.63
C ASN A 75 -11.47 39.75 -1.16
N VAL A 76 -11.24 38.45 -1.03
CA VAL A 76 -10.04 37.76 -1.50
C VAL A 76 -10.46 36.64 -2.43
N ASP A 77 -9.93 36.61 -3.64
CA ASP A 77 -10.24 35.58 -4.62
C ASP A 77 -9.79 34.19 -4.17
N GLU A 78 -10.55 33.16 -4.54
CA GLU A 78 -10.25 31.77 -4.20
C GLU A 78 -8.83 31.36 -4.69
N ALA A 79 -8.45 31.79 -5.89
CA ALA A 79 -7.13 31.52 -6.45
C ALA A 79 -6.01 32.12 -5.62
N GLU A 80 -6.18 33.34 -5.13
CA GLU A 80 -5.18 34.00 -4.27
C GLU A 80 -5.07 33.33 -2.90
N LEU A 81 -6.20 32.90 -2.32
CA LEU A 81 -6.18 32.08 -1.10
C LEU A 81 -5.46 30.76 -1.33
N ASP A 82 -5.70 30.11 -2.46
CA ASP A 82 -5.06 28.85 -2.83
C ASP A 82 -3.54 29.04 -2.99
N ASP A 83 -3.08 30.14 -3.59
CA ASP A 83 -1.65 30.45 -3.73
C ASP A 83 -0.99 30.66 -2.36
N VAL A 84 -1.61 31.40 -1.44
CA VAL A 84 -1.08 31.58 -0.08
C VAL A 84 -0.97 30.24 0.65
N PHE A 85 -1.98 29.37 0.52
CA PHE A 85 -1.93 28.03 1.14
C PHE A 85 -0.98 27.07 0.43
N ALA A 86 -0.71 27.25 -0.86
CA ALA A 86 0.27 26.45 -1.61
C ALA A 86 1.71 26.78 -1.18
N GLU A 87 1.98 28.05 -0.88
CA GLU A 87 3.27 28.55 -0.42
C GLU A 87 3.47 28.43 1.10
N ALA A 88 2.41 28.08 1.84
CA ALA A 88 2.43 28.01 3.29
C ALA A 88 3.42 26.95 3.79
N ASP A 89 4.24 27.35 4.74
CA ASP A 89 5.14 26.47 5.47
C ASP A 89 4.52 25.95 6.79
N ASN A 90 5.37 25.46 7.68
CA ASN A 90 4.95 24.95 8.98
C ASN A 90 4.57 26.05 9.98
N GLU A 91 4.78 27.33 9.62
CA GLU A 91 4.51 28.47 10.49
C GLU A 91 3.14 29.06 10.18
N VAL A 92 2.13 28.56 10.88
CA VAL A 92 0.71 28.91 10.65
C VAL A 92 0.47 30.41 10.78
N GLN A 93 1.20 31.11 11.67
CA GLN A 93 1.01 32.52 11.88
C GLN A 93 1.35 33.33 10.62
N THR A 94 2.43 32.98 9.94
CA THR A 94 2.82 33.64 8.67
C THR A 94 1.73 33.50 7.61
N THR A 95 1.11 32.30 7.52
CA THR A 95 -0.01 32.08 6.59
C THR A 95 -1.22 32.96 6.92
N VAL A 96 -1.54 33.11 8.21
CA VAL A 96 -2.66 33.96 8.66
C VAL A 96 -2.35 35.44 8.35
N ASP A 97 -1.14 35.89 8.66
CA ASP A 97 -0.69 37.27 8.43
C ASP A 97 -0.71 37.58 6.93
N ASN A 98 -0.23 36.70 6.08
CA ASN A 98 -0.24 36.87 4.62
C ASN A 98 -1.69 37.00 4.06
N ILE A 99 -2.65 36.24 4.58
CA ILE A 99 -4.05 36.38 4.17
C ILE A 99 -4.66 37.67 4.68
N GLU A 100 -4.33 38.11 5.89
CA GLU A 100 -4.75 39.41 6.43
C GLU A 100 -4.17 40.58 5.64
N ASP A 101 -2.89 40.52 5.33
CA ASP A 101 -2.22 41.55 4.50
C ASP A 101 -2.84 41.61 3.11
N LEU A 102 -3.15 40.47 2.50
CA LEU A 102 -3.81 40.40 1.21
C LEU A 102 -5.21 41.03 1.27
N LEU A 103 -6.01 40.73 2.29
CA LEU A 103 -7.32 41.33 2.51
C LEU A 103 -7.24 42.83 2.68
N LEU A 104 -6.33 43.32 3.53
CA LEU A 104 -6.19 44.74 3.83
C LEU A 104 -5.60 45.54 2.65
N SER A 105 -4.79 44.92 1.81
CA SER A 105 -4.24 45.54 0.59
C SER A 105 -5.33 45.94 -0.42
N ARG A 106 -6.48 45.24 -0.39
CA ARG A 106 -7.63 45.52 -1.26
C ARG A 106 -8.39 46.80 -0.91
N GLN A 107 -8.19 47.32 0.31
CA GLN A 107 -8.87 48.50 0.84
C GLN A 107 -10.39 48.50 0.57
N PRO A 108 -11.12 47.44 0.93
CA PRO A 108 -12.55 47.36 0.64
C PRO A 108 -13.28 48.52 1.36
N GLU A 109 -14.14 49.24 0.64
CA GLU A 109 -14.90 50.38 1.17
C GLU A 109 -15.78 50.03 2.38
N ASN A 110 -16.30 48.77 2.39
CA ASN A 110 -17.18 48.25 3.43
C ASN A 110 -16.70 46.86 3.84
N LEU A 111 -15.55 46.80 4.52
CA LEU A 111 -15.05 45.52 5.07
C LEU A 111 -15.96 45.01 6.18
N ASP A 112 -16.60 43.87 5.95
CA ASP A 112 -17.37 43.18 6.99
C ASP A 112 -16.42 42.56 8.03
N ASN A 113 -16.97 42.22 9.22
CA ASN A 113 -16.19 41.51 10.23
C ASN A 113 -15.65 40.21 9.65
N TYR A 114 -14.36 39.97 9.82
CA TYR A 114 -13.72 38.77 9.33
C TYR A 114 -13.11 37.96 10.46
N THR A 115 -13.05 36.68 10.25
CA THR A 115 -12.39 35.73 11.14
C THR A 115 -11.73 34.66 10.28
N LEU A 116 -10.48 34.36 10.57
CA LEU A 116 -9.71 33.31 9.95
C LEU A 116 -9.15 32.39 11.05
N ALA A 117 -9.32 31.10 10.89
CA ALA A 117 -8.65 30.10 11.72
C ALA A 117 -7.96 29.08 10.83
N VAL A 118 -6.68 28.87 11.04
CA VAL A 118 -5.88 27.88 10.30
C VAL A 118 -5.32 26.85 11.27
N ILE A 119 -5.51 25.59 10.96
CA ILE A 119 -5.00 24.45 11.73
C ILE A 119 -4.01 23.69 10.86
N PHE A 120 -2.78 23.61 11.29
CA PHE A 120 -1.75 22.81 10.66
C PHE A 120 -1.62 21.45 11.35
N VAL A 121 -1.70 20.37 10.58
CA VAL A 121 -1.58 19.00 11.10
C VAL A 121 -0.09 18.63 11.16
N ASN A 122 0.55 18.96 12.26
CA ASN A 122 1.97 18.73 12.48
C ASN A 122 2.29 17.22 12.65
N LYS A 123 1.39 16.49 13.33
CA LYS A 123 1.59 15.07 13.61
C LYS A 123 0.26 14.31 13.66
N VAL A 124 0.20 13.22 12.94
CA VAL A 124 -0.98 12.34 13.00
C VAL A 124 -0.77 11.25 14.04
N TYR A 125 -1.78 11.06 14.92
CA TYR A 125 -1.76 9.98 15.90
C TYR A 125 -1.67 8.62 15.20
N GLN A 126 -0.58 7.91 15.45
CA GLN A 126 -0.42 6.52 15.03
C GLN A 126 -0.61 5.62 16.24
N ASN A 127 -1.58 4.71 16.18
CA ASN A 127 -1.81 3.77 17.26
C ASN A 127 -0.59 2.85 17.45
N PRO A 128 0.16 2.96 18.56
CA PRO A 128 1.39 2.19 18.78
C PRO A 128 1.15 0.68 18.84
N GLU A 129 -0.02 0.26 19.30
CA GLU A 129 -0.41 -1.15 19.37
C GLU A 129 -0.54 -1.78 17.97
N LYS A 130 -1.18 -1.09 17.03
CA LYS A 130 -1.27 -1.56 15.63
C LYS A 130 0.10 -1.70 14.99
N ARG A 131 1.00 -0.76 15.25
CA ARG A 131 2.36 -0.79 14.72
C ARG A 131 3.16 -1.98 15.26
N LYS A 132 3.03 -2.29 16.56
CA LYS A 132 3.64 -3.46 17.19
C LYS A 132 3.09 -4.76 16.60
N TRP A 133 1.78 -4.82 16.39
CA TRP A 133 1.10 -6.00 15.84
C TRP A 133 1.50 -6.27 14.38
N ILE A 134 1.55 -5.24 13.55
CA ILE A 134 2.04 -5.34 12.16
C ILE A 134 3.48 -5.84 12.13
N LYS A 135 4.38 -5.31 12.98
CA LYS A 135 5.76 -5.79 13.06
C LYS A 135 5.84 -7.27 13.45
N LYS A 136 4.99 -7.74 14.38
CA LYS A 136 4.93 -9.17 14.76
C LYS A 136 4.47 -10.03 13.56
N ILE A 137 3.43 -9.62 12.84
CA ILE A 137 2.97 -10.34 11.64
C ILE A 137 4.08 -10.44 10.60
N VAL A 138 4.71 -9.32 10.26
CA VAL A 138 5.83 -9.31 9.29
C VAL A 138 6.96 -10.23 9.73
N MET A 139 7.32 -10.23 11.01
CA MET A 139 8.36 -11.12 11.54
C MET A 139 7.95 -12.60 11.40
N ILE A 140 6.70 -12.95 11.72
CA ILE A 140 6.19 -14.33 11.59
C ILE A 140 6.18 -14.76 10.12
N THR A 141 5.72 -13.91 9.19
CA THR A 141 5.73 -14.24 7.76
C THR A 141 7.13 -14.48 7.23
N VAL A 142 8.11 -13.68 7.63
CA VAL A 142 9.52 -13.89 7.26
C VAL A 142 10.04 -15.24 7.77
N ILE A 143 9.74 -15.59 9.02
CA ILE A 143 10.16 -16.89 9.59
C ILE A 143 9.53 -18.06 8.82
N VAL A 144 8.24 -17.98 8.48
CA VAL A 144 7.54 -19.02 7.71
C VAL A 144 8.15 -19.18 6.32
N VAL A 145 8.48 -18.08 5.64
CA VAL A 145 9.13 -18.13 4.32
C VAL A 145 10.51 -18.79 4.41
N ILE A 146 11.32 -18.42 5.40
CA ILE A 146 12.64 -19.03 5.60
C ILE A 146 12.50 -20.54 5.86
N ALA A 147 11.56 -20.96 6.73
CA ALA A 147 11.30 -22.36 7.02
C ALA A 147 10.89 -23.13 5.74
N ALA A 148 10.02 -22.56 4.90
CA ALA A 148 9.62 -23.17 3.64
C ALA A 148 10.79 -23.35 2.66
N ILE A 149 11.70 -22.36 2.58
CA ILE A 149 12.91 -22.46 1.76
C ILE A 149 13.82 -23.58 2.27
N VAL A 150 14.06 -23.63 3.59
CA VAL A 150 14.89 -24.69 4.20
C VAL A 150 14.33 -26.07 3.92
N ILE A 151 13.01 -26.25 4.11
CA ILE A 151 12.32 -27.51 3.79
C ILE A 151 12.49 -27.86 2.29
N GLY A 152 12.31 -26.89 1.41
CA GLY A 152 12.49 -27.07 -0.02
C GLY A 152 13.90 -27.55 -0.39
N VAL A 153 14.93 -26.92 0.19
CA VAL A 153 16.33 -27.29 -0.01
C VAL A 153 16.62 -28.71 0.50
N VAL A 154 16.11 -29.04 1.69
CA VAL A 154 16.25 -30.40 2.26
C VAL A 154 15.60 -31.45 1.38
N LEU A 155 14.37 -31.20 0.92
CA LEU A 155 13.66 -32.12 0.04
C LEU A 155 14.36 -32.29 -1.31
N TRP A 156 14.87 -31.18 -1.87
CA TRP A 156 15.65 -31.20 -3.10
C TRP A 156 16.92 -32.07 -2.93
N PHE A 157 17.67 -31.87 -1.86
CA PHE A 157 18.89 -32.61 -1.55
C PHE A 157 18.62 -34.13 -1.32
N LEU A 158 17.50 -34.45 -0.63
CA LEU A 158 17.12 -35.85 -0.46
C LEU A 158 16.70 -36.52 -1.77
N ARG A 159 16.03 -35.76 -2.65
CA ARG A 159 15.66 -36.22 -3.99
C ARG A 159 16.90 -36.44 -4.86
N ASP A 160 17.83 -35.52 -4.86
CA ASP A 160 19.06 -35.60 -5.60
C ASP A 160 19.88 -36.83 -5.19
N ARG A 161 20.09 -37.05 -3.90
CA ARG A 161 20.73 -38.24 -3.36
C ARG A 161 20.04 -39.56 -3.78
N LYS A 162 18.72 -39.56 -3.86
CA LYS A 162 17.97 -40.74 -4.29
C LYS A 162 18.21 -41.01 -5.78
N VAL A 163 18.20 -39.99 -6.62
CA VAL A 163 18.48 -40.09 -8.05
C VAL A 163 19.89 -40.66 -8.28
N GLN A 164 20.91 -40.07 -7.67
CA GLN A 164 22.29 -40.55 -7.78
C GLN A 164 22.45 -42.00 -7.38
N ARG A 165 21.88 -42.42 -6.25
CA ARG A 165 21.91 -43.83 -5.82
C ARG A 165 21.20 -44.77 -6.80
N THR A 166 20.15 -44.30 -7.48
CA THR A 166 19.45 -45.09 -8.50
C THR A 166 20.30 -45.23 -9.76
N GLU A 167 21.01 -44.19 -10.15
CA GLU A 167 21.95 -44.21 -11.28
C GLU A 167 23.12 -45.13 -10.97
N ASP A 168 23.75 -45.03 -9.80
CA ASP A 168 24.83 -45.92 -9.37
C ASP A 168 24.37 -47.40 -9.35
N MET A 169 23.18 -47.68 -8.84
CA MET A 169 22.59 -49.00 -8.81
C MET A 169 22.44 -49.57 -10.22
N ASN A 170 21.90 -48.77 -11.16
CA ASN A 170 21.74 -49.19 -12.55
C ASN A 170 23.08 -49.41 -13.24
N TYR A 171 24.08 -48.58 -12.97
CA TYR A 171 25.45 -48.70 -13.48
C TYR A 171 26.09 -50.03 -13.04
N HIS A 172 26.03 -50.33 -11.72
CA HIS A 172 26.56 -51.64 -11.20
C HIS A 172 25.78 -52.83 -11.75
N PHE A 173 24.48 -52.71 -11.93
CA PHE A 173 23.66 -53.79 -12.53
C PHE A 173 24.07 -54.01 -14.00
N THR A 174 24.26 -52.95 -14.79
CA THR A 174 24.67 -53.07 -16.20
C THR A 174 26.07 -53.70 -16.30
N ASN A 175 27.01 -53.29 -15.47
CA ASN A 175 28.33 -53.90 -15.39
C ASN A 175 28.29 -55.37 -15.02
N THR A 176 27.40 -55.76 -14.09
CA THR A 176 27.19 -57.16 -13.70
C THR A 176 26.85 -58.01 -14.94
N VAL A 177 25.88 -57.57 -15.74
CA VAL A 177 25.46 -58.28 -16.97
C VAL A 177 26.57 -58.33 -17.98
N GLU A 178 27.32 -57.26 -18.18
CA GLU A 178 28.42 -57.17 -19.12
C GLU A 178 29.57 -58.11 -18.75
N TYR A 179 29.97 -58.17 -17.47
CA TYR A 179 31.01 -59.08 -16.98
C TYR A 179 30.60 -60.54 -17.03
N ILE A 180 29.34 -60.88 -16.86
CA ILE A 180 28.83 -62.25 -17.09
C ILE A 180 28.97 -62.63 -18.56
N ASN A 181 28.61 -61.73 -19.48
CA ASN A 181 28.72 -61.96 -20.92
C ASN A 181 30.16 -62.12 -21.41
N THR A 182 31.08 -61.48 -20.73
CA THR A 182 32.55 -61.59 -21.04
C THR A 182 33.25 -62.68 -20.29
N GLY A 183 32.56 -63.47 -19.45
CA GLY A 183 33.11 -64.60 -18.68
C GLY A 183 33.93 -64.21 -17.47
N ASN A 184 33.87 -62.92 -17.04
CA ASN A 184 34.60 -62.45 -15.86
C ASN A 184 33.73 -62.55 -14.59
N TYR A 185 33.52 -63.72 -14.10
CA TYR A 185 32.62 -64.01 -13.01
C TYR A 185 33.03 -63.36 -11.67
N VAL A 186 34.33 -63.15 -11.44
CA VAL A 186 34.83 -62.51 -10.20
C VAL A 186 34.35 -61.07 -10.11
N ARG A 187 34.56 -60.28 -11.20
CA ARG A 187 34.07 -58.91 -11.26
C ARG A 187 32.55 -58.80 -11.28
N ALA A 188 31.89 -59.74 -12.00
CA ALA A 188 30.44 -59.76 -12.02
C ALA A 188 29.87 -59.90 -10.61
N LYS A 189 30.45 -60.75 -9.76
CA LYS A 189 30.05 -60.89 -8.38
C LYS A 189 30.20 -59.60 -7.57
N GLU A 190 31.35 -58.94 -7.66
CA GLU A 190 31.62 -57.69 -6.95
C GLU A 190 30.58 -56.59 -7.32
N GLU A 191 30.30 -56.43 -8.61
CA GLU A 191 29.32 -55.44 -9.11
C GLU A 191 27.89 -55.80 -8.66
N CYS A 192 27.52 -57.09 -8.69
CA CYS A 192 26.25 -57.56 -8.24
C CYS A 192 26.01 -57.24 -6.75
N GLU A 193 27.02 -57.49 -5.90
CA GLU A 193 26.95 -57.13 -4.48
C GLU A 193 26.80 -55.64 -4.23
N GLN A 194 27.45 -54.78 -5.02
CA GLN A 194 27.25 -53.32 -4.93
C GLN A 194 25.84 -52.91 -5.36
N ALA A 195 25.33 -53.41 -6.45
CA ALA A 195 23.96 -53.19 -6.89
C ALA A 195 22.93 -53.63 -5.86
N GLN A 196 23.12 -54.82 -5.23
CA GLN A 196 22.25 -55.31 -4.16
C GLN A 196 22.22 -54.39 -2.95
N LYS A 197 23.36 -53.94 -2.48
CA LYS A 197 23.46 -52.96 -1.34
C LYS A 197 22.72 -51.67 -1.63
N LEU A 198 22.77 -51.17 -2.88
CA LEU A 198 22.06 -49.98 -3.25
C LEU A 198 20.56 -50.21 -3.40
N ALA A 199 20.13 -51.36 -3.97
CA ALA A 199 18.74 -51.76 -4.07
C ALA A 199 18.08 -51.89 -2.68
N GLU A 200 18.81 -52.40 -1.67
CA GLU A 200 18.32 -52.45 -0.29
C GLU A 200 18.12 -51.08 0.32
N LYS A 201 19.13 -50.17 0.14
CA LYS A 201 19.05 -48.77 0.62
C LYS A 201 17.89 -48.00 -0.03
N LEU A 202 17.61 -48.24 -1.30
CA LEU A 202 16.51 -47.62 -2.06
C LEU A 202 15.17 -48.32 -1.83
N LYS A 203 15.15 -49.49 -1.20
CA LYS A 203 14.00 -50.36 -1.02
C LYS A 203 13.37 -50.76 -2.36
N ASP A 204 14.19 -50.94 -3.39
CA ASP A 204 13.75 -51.31 -4.73
C ASP A 204 13.62 -52.84 -4.79
N SER A 205 12.37 -53.32 -4.59
CA SER A 205 12.07 -54.77 -4.64
C SER A 205 12.18 -55.32 -6.05
N SER A 206 11.92 -54.53 -7.09
CA SER A 206 12.00 -54.96 -8.49
C SER A 206 13.46 -55.26 -8.86
N MET A 207 14.37 -54.32 -8.58
CA MET A 207 15.78 -54.53 -8.86
C MET A 207 16.39 -55.62 -8.01
N ARG A 208 15.96 -55.78 -6.75
CA ARG A 208 16.40 -56.87 -5.87
C ARG A 208 16.05 -58.24 -6.43
N ASN A 209 14.85 -58.43 -6.94
CA ASN A 209 14.42 -59.68 -7.56
C ASN A 209 15.23 -60.01 -8.83
N ARG A 210 15.49 -58.99 -9.67
CA ARG A 210 16.34 -59.14 -10.87
C ARG A 210 17.77 -59.56 -10.51
N LEU A 211 18.34 -58.97 -9.45
CA LEU A 211 19.71 -59.30 -9.00
C LEU A 211 19.81 -60.69 -8.38
N GLN A 212 18.72 -61.26 -7.84
CA GLN A 212 18.69 -62.65 -7.35
C GLN A 212 18.90 -63.69 -8.47
N GLU A 213 18.45 -63.34 -9.71
CA GLU A 213 18.64 -64.22 -10.88
C GLU A 213 20.14 -64.34 -11.25
N TYR A 214 20.96 -63.35 -10.85
CA TYR A 214 22.41 -63.29 -11.10
C TYR A 214 23.26 -63.57 -9.88
N SER A 215 22.63 -64.04 -8.75
CA SER A 215 23.38 -64.37 -7.54
C SER A 215 24.10 -65.72 -7.70
N PHE A 216 25.40 -65.67 -7.58
CA PHE A 216 26.31 -66.83 -7.69
C PHE A 216 26.41 -67.58 -6.34
#